data_6b9ec1f46d1f095272ccf43d8afc73cb
#
_entry.id   6b9ec1f46d1f095272ccf43d8afc73cb
#
_cell.length_a   1.000
_cell.length_b   1.000
_cell.length_c   1.000
_cell.angle_alpha   90.00
_cell.angle_beta   90.00
_cell.angle_gamma   90.00
#
_symmetry.space_group_name_H-M   'P 1'
#
loop_
_entity.id
_entity.type
_entity.pdbx_description
1 polymer ?
#
loop_
_entity_poly.entity_id
_entity_poly.type
_entity_poly.pdbx_seq_one_letter_code
_entity_poly.pdbx_strand_id
1 'polypeptide(L)'
;MLARAAVGDETVEDRIRQRCAIAVGDFAMADLLRFRHGPVAAALMALDQGAPILADIRMVATGIQKKGHRSRVCVALDYGKALADGRGITRTSAGFLDLASRLDGA
;
A
#
# COMPACT_ATOMS: atom_id res chain seq x y z
N MET A 1 -12.37 -4.55 -21.26
CA MET A 1 -11.79 -5.46 -20.27
C MET A 1 -12.88 -5.99 -19.33
N LEU A 2 -12.78 -7.25 -18.96
CA LEU A 2 -13.76 -7.89 -18.08
C LEU A 2 -13.86 -7.23 -16.70
N ALA A 3 -12.74 -6.82 -16.11
CA ALA A 3 -12.73 -6.16 -14.82
C ALA A 3 -13.49 -4.82 -14.86
N ARG A 4 -13.35 -4.07 -15.93
CA ARG A 4 -14.05 -2.80 -16.12
C ARG A 4 -15.55 -3.02 -16.23
N ALA A 5 -15.98 -4.04 -16.95
CA ALA A 5 -17.39 -4.37 -17.09
C ALA A 5 -18.00 -4.86 -15.77
N ALA A 6 -17.25 -5.63 -14.97
CA ALA A 6 -17.73 -6.21 -13.72
C ALA A 6 -17.72 -5.22 -12.55
N VAL A 7 -16.75 -4.29 -12.50
CA VAL A 7 -16.50 -3.40 -11.36
C VAL A 7 -16.98 -1.97 -11.61
N GLY A 8 -16.99 -1.53 -12.86
CA GLY A 8 -17.23 -0.14 -13.23
C GLY A 8 -15.93 0.59 -13.54
N ASP A 9 -16.03 1.83 -13.99
CA ASP A 9 -14.87 2.63 -14.42
C ASP A 9 -15.15 4.13 -14.27
N GLU A 10 -16.00 4.53 -13.34
CA GLU A 10 -16.42 5.91 -13.21
C GLU A 10 -15.56 6.72 -12.25
N THR A 11 -14.97 6.08 -11.25
CA THR A 11 -14.21 6.76 -10.20
C THR A 11 -12.81 6.19 -10.07
N VAL A 12 -11.94 6.90 -9.33
CA VAL A 12 -10.60 6.41 -9.00
C VAL A 12 -10.71 5.16 -8.12
N GLU A 13 -11.66 5.12 -7.19
CA GLU A 13 -11.93 3.96 -6.35
C GLU A 13 -12.29 2.74 -7.21
N ASP A 14 -13.07 2.91 -8.25
CA ASP A 14 -13.40 1.83 -9.19
C ASP A 14 -12.14 1.30 -9.88
N ARG A 15 -11.23 2.16 -10.26
CA ARG A 15 -9.95 1.75 -10.87
C ARG A 15 -9.09 0.97 -9.90
N ILE A 16 -9.06 1.35 -8.63
CA ILE A 16 -8.36 0.61 -7.59
C ILE A 16 -8.99 -0.76 -7.41
N ARG A 17 -10.32 -0.83 -7.36
CA ARG A 17 -11.05 -2.11 -7.27
C ARG A 17 -10.75 -3.01 -8.46
N GLN A 18 -10.70 -2.46 -9.67
CA GLN A 18 -10.34 -3.22 -10.88
C GLN A 18 -8.95 -3.83 -10.76
N ARG A 19 -7.97 -3.04 -10.32
CA ARG A 19 -6.59 -3.52 -10.15
C ARG A 19 -6.49 -4.63 -9.12
N CYS A 20 -7.18 -4.49 -7.99
CA CYS A 20 -7.20 -5.51 -6.95
C CYS A 20 -7.87 -6.80 -7.44
N ALA A 21 -8.99 -6.67 -8.14
CA ALA A 21 -9.71 -7.83 -8.70
C ALA A 21 -8.85 -8.59 -9.71
N ILE A 22 -8.14 -7.88 -10.56
CA ILE A 22 -7.24 -8.49 -11.55
C ILE A 22 -6.07 -9.19 -10.84
N ALA A 23 -5.48 -8.56 -9.85
CA ALA A 23 -4.34 -9.12 -9.11
C ALA A 23 -4.69 -10.42 -8.39
N VAL A 24 -5.89 -10.50 -7.82
CA VAL A 24 -6.37 -11.70 -7.12
C VAL A 24 -6.96 -12.73 -8.09
N GLY A 25 -7.44 -12.29 -9.28
CA GLY A 25 -8.10 -13.15 -10.24
C GLY A 25 -9.56 -13.45 -9.89
N ASP A 26 -10.17 -12.64 -9.02
CA ASP A 26 -11.54 -12.82 -8.56
C ASP A 26 -12.23 -11.45 -8.47
N PHE A 27 -13.25 -11.24 -9.29
CA PHE A 27 -13.98 -9.97 -9.30
C PHE A 27 -14.77 -9.71 -8.02
N ALA A 28 -15.10 -10.75 -7.24
CA ALA A 28 -15.71 -10.58 -5.93
C ALA A 28 -14.82 -9.80 -4.96
N MET A 29 -13.51 -9.79 -5.18
CA MET A 29 -12.58 -9.00 -4.38
C MET A 29 -12.94 -7.52 -4.36
N ALA A 30 -13.48 -6.99 -5.46
CA ALA A 30 -13.89 -5.59 -5.54
C ALA A 30 -14.94 -5.22 -4.50
N ASP A 31 -15.84 -6.14 -4.17
CA ASP A 31 -16.91 -5.93 -3.20
C ASP A 31 -16.41 -5.91 -1.76
N LEU A 32 -15.21 -6.42 -1.51
CA LEU A 32 -14.60 -6.45 -0.19
C LEU A 32 -13.87 -5.14 0.13
N LEU A 33 -13.54 -4.35 -0.87
CA LEU A 33 -12.84 -3.09 -0.68
C LEU A 33 -13.75 -2.03 -0.10
N ARG A 34 -13.28 -1.38 0.95
CA ARG A 34 -13.98 -0.28 1.61
C ARG A 34 -13.07 0.93 1.69
N PHE A 35 -13.60 2.08 1.32
CA PHE A 35 -12.88 3.34 1.36
C PHE A 35 -13.55 4.24 2.40
N ARG A 36 -12.79 4.67 3.40
CA ARG A 36 -13.29 5.52 4.48
C ARG A 36 -12.39 6.74 4.67
N HIS A 37 -12.98 7.86 5.02
CA HIS A 37 -12.26 9.11 5.34
C HIS A 37 -11.43 9.65 4.16
N GLY A 38 -11.88 9.43 2.92
CA GLY A 38 -11.24 9.97 1.72
C GLY A 38 -9.81 9.46 1.50
N PRO A 39 -9.55 8.15 1.48
CA PRO A 39 -8.17 7.65 1.41
C PRO A 39 -7.47 8.03 0.12
N VAL A 40 -8.18 8.13 -1.01
CA VAL A 40 -7.57 8.48 -2.30
C VAL A 40 -7.03 9.91 -2.25
N ALA A 41 -7.84 10.86 -1.77
CA ALA A 41 -7.41 12.25 -1.65
C ALA A 41 -6.25 12.39 -0.68
N ALA A 42 -6.30 11.69 0.46
CA ALA A 42 -5.23 11.70 1.44
C ALA A 42 -3.93 11.12 0.87
N ALA A 43 -4.02 10.02 0.13
CA ALA A 43 -2.86 9.39 -0.50
C ALA A 43 -2.23 10.30 -1.55
N LEU A 44 -3.04 10.92 -2.40
CA LEU A 44 -2.53 11.84 -3.43
C LEU A 44 -1.83 13.03 -2.80
N MET A 45 -2.37 13.58 -1.72
CA MET A 45 -1.75 14.68 -0.98
C MET A 45 -0.42 14.25 -0.37
N ALA A 46 -0.37 13.08 0.25
CA ALA A 46 0.85 12.53 0.84
C ALA A 46 1.94 12.33 -0.21
N LEU A 47 1.61 11.78 -1.38
CA LEU A 47 2.56 11.60 -2.49
C LEU A 47 3.05 12.94 -3.03
N ASP A 48 2.17 13.93 -3.15
CA ASP A 48 2.53 15.27 -3.61
C ASP A 48 3.52 15.95 -2.65
N GLN A 49 3.39 15.70 -1.37
CA GLN A 49 4.30 16.21 -0.34
C GLN A 49 5.59 15.38 -0.21
N GLY A 50 5.69 14.27 -0.92
CA GLY A 50 6.86 13.38 -0.85
C GLY A 50 6.93 12.54 0.40
N ALA A 51 5.78 12.24 1.03
CA ALA A 51 5.73 11.39 2.21
C ALA A 51 6.28 9.99 1.90
N PRO A 52 6.96 9.33 2.84
CA PRO A 52 7.52 8.00 2.61
C PRO A 52 6.44 6.95 2.33
N ILE A 53 6.76 6.00 1.46
CA ILE A 53 5.92 4.84 1.17
C ILE A 53 6.53 3.64 1.89
N LEU A 54 5.71 2.95 2.69
CA LEU A 54 6.14 1.75 3.39
C LEU A 54 5.60 0.51 2.68
N ALA A 55 6.50 -0.36 2.24
CA ALA A 55 6.16 -1.64 1.66
C ALA A 55 6.61 -2.75 2.62
N ASP A 56 5.89 -3.85 2.65
CA ASP A 56 6.22 -4.96 3.54
C ASP A 56 7.48 -5.70 3.09
N ILE A 57 7.61 -6.01 1.80
CA ILE A 57 8.72 -6.76 1.23
C ILE A 57 9.25 -6.08 -0.05
N ARG A 58 10.45 -6.49 -0.47
CA ARG A 58 11.12 -5.88 -1.64
C ARG A 58 10.37 -6.06 -2.95
N MET A 59 9.67 -7.16 -3.12
CA MET A 59 8.92 -7.40 -4.36
C MET A 59 7.85 -6.32 -4.56
N VAL A 60 7.13 -5.95 -3.50
CA VAL A 60 6.15 -4.86 -3.55
C VAL A 60 6.84 -3.53 -3.81
N ALA A 61 7.94 -3.25 -3.10
CA ALA A 61 8.69 -2.01 -3.28
C ALA A 61 9.20 -1.84 -4.71
N THR A 62 9.67 -2.92 -5.33
CA THR A 62 10.17 -2.91 -6.70
C THR A 62 9.07 -2.58 -7.70
N GLY A 63 7.82 -2.99 -7.42
CA GLY A 63 6.68 -2.72 -8.27
C GLY A 63 6.16 -1.29 -8.18
N ILE A 64 6.59 -0.50 -7.21
CA ILE A 64 6.14 0.88 -7.05
C ILE A 64 6.84 1.78 -8.08
N GLN A 65 6.05 2.39 -8.94
CA GLN A 65 6.57 3.31 -9.95
C GLN A 65 6.98 4.62 -9.28
N LYS A 66 8.14 5.14 -9.66
CA LYS A 66 8.66 6.40 -9.11
C LYS A 66 8.32 7.61 -9.97
N LYS A 67 7.77 7.39 -11.15
CA LYS A 67 7.37 8.46 -12.03
C LYS A 67 6.17 9.19 -11.45
N GLY A 68 6.27 10.51 -11.35
CA GLY A 68 5.16 11.34 -10.87
C GLY A 68 5.16 11.64 -9.39
N HIS A 69 6.09 11.09 -8.61
CA HIS A 69 6.23 11.42 -7.19
C HIS A 69 7.69 11.35 -6.75
N ARG A 70 7.97 11.96 -5.60
CA ARG A 70 9.30 11.99 -5.00
C ARG A 70 9.39 11.17 -3.70
N SER A 71 8.38 10.38 -3.42
CA SER A 71 8.31 9.60 -2.18
C SER A 71 9.41 8.54 -2.14
N ARG A 72 10.07 8.44 -0.99
CA ARG A 72 11.03 7.39 -0.72
C ARG A 72 10.27 6.11 -0.35
N VAL A 73 10.71 4.98 -0.88
CA VAL A 73 10.11 3.69 -0.56
C VAL A 73 10.99 2.98 0.48
N CYS A 74 10.38 2.61 1.60
CA CYS A 74 11.02 1.88 2.69
C CYS A 74 10.45 0.46 2.76
N VAL A 75 11.29 -0.54 2.97
CA VAL A 75 10.87 -1.93 3.07
C VAL A 75 10.85 -2.34 4.54
N ALA A 76 9.66 -2.71 5.04
CA ALA A 76 9.49 -3.07 6.44
C ALA A 76 10.39 -4.23 6.87
N LEU A 77 10.63 -5.18 5.97
CA LEU A 77 11.47 -6.34 6.25
C LEU A 77 12.92 -5.97 6.62
N ASP A 78 13.39 -4.79 6.22
CA ASP A 78 14.75 -4.30 6.53
C ASP A 78 14.88 -3.73 7.94
N TYR A 79 13.77 -3.63 8.68
CA TYR A 79 13.68 -3.00 10.00
C TYR A 79 13.11 -3.96 11.03
N GLY A 80 13.30 -3.63 12.29
CA GLY A 80 12.60 -4.31 13.38
C GLY A 80 13.09 -5.70 13.73
N LYS A 81 14.27 -6.13 13.28
CA LYS A 81 14.78 -7.46 13.60
C LYS A 81 14.85 -7.72 15.11
N ALA A 82 15.32 -6.75 15.88
CA ALA A 82 15.40 -6.88 17.33
C ALA A 82 14.01 -7.02 17.97
N LEU A 83 13.00 -6.30 17.45
CA LEU A 83 11.63 -6.40 17.93
C LEU A 83 11.04 -7.77 17.62
N ALA A 84 11.30 -8.31 16.43
CA ALA A 84 10.84 -9.64 16.06
C ALA A 84 11.43 -10.71 16.98
N ASP A 85 12.73 -10.65 17.21
CA ASP A 85 13.43 -11.61 18.05
C ASP A 85 12.97 -11.53 19.51
N GLY A 86 12.67 -10.31 19.99
CA GLY A 86 12.26 -10.10 21.38
C GLY A 86 10.79 -10.37 21.67
N ARG A 87 9.90 -10.20 20.68
CA ARG A 87 8.44 -10.29 20.87
C ARG A 87 7.79 -11.50 20.24
N GLY A 88 8.53 -12.30 19.48
CA GLY A 88 7.96 -13.45 18.78
C GLY A 88 6.96 -13.07 17.68
N ILE A 89 7.03 -11.85 17.14
CA ILE A 89 6.21 -11.38 16.02
C ILE A 89 6.96 -11.58 14.70
N THR A 90 6.24 -11.48 13.59
CA THR A 90 6.85 -11.61 12.28
C THR A 90 7.81 -10.44 12.01
N ARG A 91 8.79 -10.65 11.15
CA ARG A 91 9.73 -9.60 10.77
C ARG A 91 9.05 -8.43 10.08
N THR A 92 8.03 -8.69 9.28
CA THR A 92 7.24 -7.64 8.61
C THR A 92 6.51 -6.78 9.64
N SER A 93 5.82 -7.41 10.59
CA SER A 93 5.14 -6.68 11.66
C SER A 93 6.10 -5.86 12.50
N ALA A 94 7.24 -6.44 12.86
CA ALA A 94 8.28 -5.74 13.61
C ALA A 94 8.84 -4.55 12.82
N GLY A 95 9.01 -4.71 11.51
CA GLY A 95 9.48 -3.64 10.62
C GLY A 95 8.54 -2.46 10.60
N PHE A 96 7.23 -2.70 10.49
CA PHE A 96 6.23 -1.63 10.53
C PHE A 96 6.19 -0.94 11.88
N LEU A 97 6.30 -1.68 12.97
CA LEU A 97 6.35 -1.09 14.31
C LEU A 97 7.58 -0.18 14.50
N ASP A 98 8.74 -0.62 14.01
CA ASP A 98 9.96 0.17 14.06
C ASP A 98 9.83 1.43 13.21
N LEU A 99 9.34 1.30 11.97
CA LEU A 99 9.17 2.43 11.06
C LEU A 99 8.10 3.42 11.54
N ALA A 100 7.06 2.95 12.20
CA ALA A 100 5.98 3.82 12.69
C ALA A 100 6.48 4.93 13.60
N SER A 101 7.55 4.68 14.37
CA SER A 101 8.14 5.69 15.24
C SER A 101 9.11 6.61 14.52
N ARG A 102 9.51 6.31 13.30
CA ARG A 102 10.53 7.04 12.54
C ARG A 102 9.99 7.86 11.38
N LEU A 103 8.86 7.45 10.81
CA LEU A 103 8.34 8.00 9.56
C LEU A 103 6.93 8.57 9.77
N ASP A 104 6.87 9.77 10.32
CA ASP A 104 5.62 10.49 10.49
C ASP A 104 5.08 10.88 9.11
N GLY A 105 3.77 10.75 8.93
CA GLY A 105 3.08 11.11 7.70
C GLY A 105 3.19 10.09 6.56
N ALA A 106 3.83 8.96 6.80
CA ALA A 106 3.98 7.92 5.79
C ALA A 106 2.66 7.24 5.44
#